data_b156b86e4e48b9266d1849b48c92aff5
#
_entry.id   b156b86e4e48b9266d1849b48c92aff5
#
_cell.length_a   1.000
_cell.length_b   1.000
_cell.length_c   1.000
_cell.angle_alpha   90.00
_cell.angle_beta   90.00
_cell.angle_gamma   90.00
#
_symmetry.space_group_name_H-M   'P 1'
#
loop_
_entity.id
_entity.type
_entity.pdbx_description
1 polymer ?
#
loop_
_entity_poly.entity_id
_entity_poly.type
_entity_poly.pdbx_seq_one_letter_code
_entity_poly.pdbx_strand_id
1 'polypeptide(L)'
;MGVPRLPASASLKKRAISATLCTMTVKKDTFQICFLAACCLFLSTVEYAVPKPLPFMRLGLANLPVLLSVKKLRARGTLALTACKVLVQALVGGTMFSYIFVFSVAGSFASCLAVLLLYRLCGKSGSISFIGLSLAGSLANNAAQLFCARLMLFGGNTRYIAPLLLGVGLVTGLLLGVFANLFAHASRWYAEFGSGETQLFSVAEPAAVRPSAKGICRAILALLALALILLARNPYIVWGVAAFFFVLPIALHEGRPRIVPALCIVLGVTFFSLLSPFGKVLFRAGSFVVTQGALESGLHRSGVLTAMVLVSRSVLRRGLHLPGRAGALASYILSAFAVLTSARISFRPGRFISSLDTRLQEAQHQLECGSVQ
;
A
#
# COMPACT_ATOMS: atom_id res chain seq x y z
N MET A 1 -37.34 -21.60 -47.65
CA MET A 1 -37.10 -20.92 -46.35
C MET A 1 -35.65 -20.60 -46.21
N GLY A 2 -35.26 -19.35 -46.44
CA GLY A 2 -33.87 -18.90 -46.48
C GLY A 2 -33.40 -18.47 -45.12
N VAL A 3 -32.28 -19.00 -44.65
CA VAL A 3 -31.60 -18.58 -43.42
C VAL A 3 -30.90 -17.25 -43.72
N PRO A 4 -31.10 -16.17 -42.90
CA PRO A 4 -30.43 -14.90 -43.12
C PRO A 4 -28.96 -15.00 -42.83
N ARG A 5 -28.11 -14.72 -43.83
CA ARG A 5 -26.66 -14.56 -43.64
C ARG A 5 -26.38 -13.28 -42.88
N LEU A 6 -25.78 -13.39 -41.70
CA LEU A 6 -25.25 -12.25 -40.92
C LEU A 6 -24.15 -11.53 -41.74
N PRO A 7 -24.09 -10.19 -41.72
CA PRO A 7 -23.14 -9.42 -42.50
C PRO A 7 -21.69 -9.69 -42.04
N ALA A 8 -20.81 -9.89 -42.99
CA ALA A 8 -19.38 -10.22 -42.81
C ALA A 8 -18.59 -9.23 -41.91
N SER A 9 -19.11 -7.99 -41.74
CA SER A 9 -18.51 -6.97 -40.89
C SER A 9 -18.59 -7.28 -39.40
N ALA A 10 -19.61 -8.03 -38.95
CA ALA A 10 -19.77 -8.43 -37.52
C ALA A 10 -18.76 -9.54 -37.15
N SER A 11 -18.43 -10.42 -38.09
CA SER A 11 -17.45 -11.50 -37.91
C SER A 11 -16.01 -10.97 -37.86
N LEU A 12 -15.71 -9.96 -38.65
CA LEU A 12 -14.41 -9.28 -38.64
C LEU A 12 -14.19 -8.46 -37.36
N LYS A 13 -15.22 -7.78 -36.86
CA LYS A 13 -15.14 -7.08 -35.56
C LYS A 13 -14.98 -8.04 -34.38
N LYS A 14 -15.67 -9.18 -34.37
CA LYS A 14 -15.46 -10.25 -33.37
C LYS A 14 -14.07 -10.88 -33.44
N ARG A 15 -13.55 -11.12 -34.66
CA ARG A 15 -12.17 -11.61 -34.86
C ARG A 15 -11.12 -10.56 -34.47
N ALA A 16 -11.32 -9.28 -34.74
CA ALA A 16 -10.42 -8.21 -34.34
C ALA A 16 -10.38 -8.01 -32.82
N ILE A 17 -11.53 -8.15 -32.14
CA ILE A 17 -11.59 -8.10 -30.66
C ILE A 17 -10.96 -9.36 -30.04
N SER A 18 -11.08 -10.52 -30.68
CA SER A 18 -10.46 -11.78 -30.23
C SER A 18 -8.95 -11.85 -30.49
N ALA A 19 -8.42 -11.11 -31.43
CA ALA A 19 -6.99 -11.15 -31.78
C ALA A 19 -6.11 -10.21 -30.92
N THR A 20 -6.72 -9.32 -30.12
CA THR A 20 -5.96 -8.35 -29.29
C THR A 20 -5.91 -8.75 -27.81
N LEU A 21 -6.56 -9.84 -27.42
CA LEU A 21 -6.47 -10.43 -26.09
C LEU A 21 -5.29 -11.41 -26.07
N CYS A 22 -4.07 -10.90 -25.93
CA CYS A 22 -2.94 -11.73 -25.57
C CYS A 22 -3.17 -12.20 -24.11
N THR A 23 -3.67 -13.43 -23.96
CA THR A 23 -3.96 -14.03 -22.67
C THR A 23 -2.67 -14.61 -22.11
N MET A 24 -2.14 -14.03 -21.04
CA MET A 24 -1.07 -14.65 -20.27
C MET A 24 -1.63 -15.77 -19.40
N THR A 25 -1.15 -16.99 -19.60
CA THR A 25 -1.39 -18.08 -18.66
C THR A 25 -0.58 -17.87 -17.40
N VAL A 26 -1.27 -17.65 -16.27
CA VAL A 26 -0.67 -17.40 -14.96
C VAL A 26 -0.65 -18.70 -14.16
N LYS A 27 0.52 -19.08 -13.64
CA LYS A 27 0.65 -20.25 -12.76
C LYS A 27 -0.13 -20.01 -11.46
N LYS A 28 -0.64 -21.07 -10.85
CA LYS A 28 -1.39 -21.07 -9.58
C LYS A 28 -0.72 -20.24 -8.48
N ASP A 29 0.59 -20.39 -8.27
CA ASP A 29 1.33 -19.65 -7.26
C ASP A 29 1.24 -18.13 -7.49
N THR A 30 1.28 -17.70 -8.76
CA THR A 30 1.20 -16.28 -9.13
C THR A 30 -0.22 -15.75 -8.93
N PHE A 31 -1.26 -16.54 -9.24
CA PHE A 31 -2.65 -16.17 -8.96
C PHE A 31 -2.86 -15.94 -7.46
N GLN A 32 -2.42 -16.87 -6.62
CA GLN A 32 -2.52 -16.77 -5.18
C GLN A 32 -1.81 -15.53 -4.63
N ILE A 33 -0.62 -15.23 -5.13
CA ILE A 33 0.14 -14.03 -4.77
C ILE A 33 -0.64 -12.77 -5.13
N CYS A 34 -1.19 -12.70 -6.35
CA CYS A 34 -1.96 -11.53 -6.80
C CYS A 34 -3.26 -11.34 -6.02
N PHE A 35 -3.99 -12.42 -5.75
CA PHE A 35 -5.21 -12.37 -4.95
C PHE A 35 -4.94 -11.88 -3.52
N LEU A 36 -3.93 -12.45 -2.86
CA LEU A 36 -3.51 -12.01 -1.53
C LEU A 36 -2.99 -10.56 -1.53
N ALA A 37 -2.32 -10.12 -2.61
CA ALA A 37 -1.90 -8.73 -2.76
C ALA A 37 -3.10 -7.79 -2.90
N ALA A 38 -4.17 -8.20 -3.60
CA ALA A 38 -5.43 -7.46 -3.66
C ALA A 38 -6.11 -7.37 -2.29
N CYS A 39 -6.10 -8.46 -1.51
CA CYS A 39 -6.56 -8.44 -0.12
C CYS A 39 -5.73 -7.47 0.76
N CYS A 40 -4.40 -7.44 0.58
CA CYS A 40 -3.54 -6.46 1.26
C CYS A 40 -3.92 -5.03 0.89
N LEU A 41 -4.21 -4.77 -0.38
CA LEU A 41 -4.62 -3.45 -0.87
C LEU A 41 -5.98 -3.05 -0.30
N PHE A 42 -6.94 -3.98 -0.27
CA PHE A 42 -8.26 -3.77 0.32
C PHE A 42 -8.15 -3.39 1.81
N LEU A 43 -7.41 -4.17 2.60
CA LEU A 43 -7.19 -3.87 4.01
C LEU A 43 -6.40 -2.58 4.23
N SER A 44 -5.51 -2.23 3.30
CA SER A 44 -4.82 -0.93 3.31
C SER A 44 -5.78 0.24 3.13
N THR A 45 -6.80 0.12 2.27
CA THR A 45 -7.79 1.20 2.09
C THR A 45 -8.63 1.41 3.35
N VAL A 46 -8.98 0.34 4.05
CA VAL A 46 -9.62 0.40 5.37
C VAL A 46 -8.71 1.08 6.38
N GLU A 47 -7.43 0.71 6.40
CA GLU A 47 -6.43 1.31 7.27
C GLU A 47 -6.23 2.81 7.00
N TYR A 48 -6.34 3.26 5.75
CA TYR A 48 -6.23 4.69 5.39
C TYR A 48 -7.44 5.54 5.82
N ALA A 49 -8.58 4.92 6.12
CA ALA A 49 -9.74 5.62 6.66
C ALA A 49 -9.53 6.05 8.13
N VAL A 50 -8.62 5.39 8.85
CA VAL A 50 -8.30 5.71 10.26
C VAL A 50 -7.28 6.86 10.30
N PRO A 51 -7.60 8.01 10.93
CA PRO A 51 -6.66 9.11 11.09
C PRO A 51 -5.47 8.69 11.97
N LYS A 52 -4.26 9.09 11.58
CA LYS A 52 -3.01 8.69 12.24
C LYS A 52 -2.16 9.91 12.56
N PRO A 53 -1.51 9.96 13.75
CA PRO A 53 -0.67 11.08 14.15
C PRO A 53 0.61 11.20 13.30
N LEU A 54 1.10 10.09 12.73
CA LEU A 54 2.28 10.07 11.88
C LEU A 54 1.96 9.44 10.52
N PRO A 55 2.45 10.02 9.41
CA PRO A 55 2.12 9.57 8.06
C PRO A 55 2.66 8.18 7.72
N PHE A 56 3.73 7.77 8.37
CA PHE A 56 4.35 6.46 8.20
C PHE A 56 3.86 5.41 9.21
N MET A 57 3.15 5.83 10.27
CA MET A 57 2.57 4.92 11.25
C MET A 57 1.50 4.05 10.61
N ARG A 58 1.67 2.73 10.69
CA ARG A 58 0.75 1.76 10.12
C ARG A 58 0.21 0.85 11.20
N LEU A 59 -1.11 0.61 11.19
CA LEU A 59 -1.75 -0.34 12.08
C LEU A 59 -1.40 -1.79 11.71
N GLY A 60 -0.99 -2.01 10.46
CA GLY A 60 -0.54 -3.30 9.99
C GLY A 60 -1.64 -4.21 9.44
N LEU A 61 -2.89 -3.72 9.29
CA LEU A 61 -3.99 -4.50 8.70
C LEU A 61 -3.61 -5.12 7.36
N ALA A 62 -2.91 -4.36 6.52
CA ALA A 62 -2.40 -4.83 5.24
C ALA A 62 -1.33 -5.93 5.33
N ASN A 63 -0.79 -6.24 6.52
CA ASN A 63 0.14 -7.35 6.74
C ASN A 63 -0.59 -8.66 7.04
N LEU A 64 -1.89 -8.64 7.32
CA LEU A 64 -2.67 -9.83 7.65
C LEU A 64 -2.61 -10.91 6.57
N PRO A 65 -2.84 -10.62 5.26
CA PRO A 65 -2.71 -11.65 4.22
C PRO A 65 -1.27 -12.17 4.07
N VAL A 66 -0.26 -11.32 4.31
CA VAL A 66 1.15 -11.75 4.31
C VAL A 66 1.40 -12.74 5.46
N LEU A 67 0.88 -12.45 6.66
CA LEU A 67 0.97 -13.33 7.82
C LEU A 67 0.30 -14.69 7.57
N LEU A 68 -0.90 -14.69 7.00
CA LEU A 68 -1.64 -15.93 6.65
C LEU A 68 -0.92 -16.73 5.56
N SER A 69 -0.25 -16.05 4.63
CA SER A 69 0.46 -16.69 3.51
C SER A 69 1.67 -17.53 3.95
N VAL A 70 2.27 -17.24 5.10
CA VAL A 70 3.51 -17.91 5.57
C VAL A 70 3.33 -19.42 5.73
N LYS A 71 2.14 -19.87 6.15
CA LYS A 71 1.81 -21.32 6.28
C LYS A 71 1.36 -21.97 4.98
N LYS A 72 1.03 -21.18 3.94
CA LYS A 72 0.45 -21.67 2.67
C LYS A 72 1.39 -21.53 1.48
N LEU A 73 2.20 -20.46 1.45
CA LEU A 73 3.14 -20.20 0.36
C LEU A 73 4.58 -20.53 0.77
N ARG A 74 5.41 -20.82 -0.24
CA ARG A 74 6.86 -20.91 -0.03
C ARG A 74 7.44 -19.53 0.33
N ALA A 75 8.57 -19.48 1.03
CA ALA A 75 9.22 -18.22 1.43
C ALA A 75 9.40 -17.23 0.27
N ARG A 76 9.80 -17.72 -0.93
CA ARG A 76 9.90 -16.88 -2.15
C ARG A 76 8.55 -16.28 -2.56
N GLY A 77 7.46 -17.03 -2.42
CA GLY A 77 6.10 -16.55 -2.71
C GLY A 77 5.65 -15.46 -1.73
N THR A 78 5.93 -15.63 -0.44
CA THR A 78 5.63 -14.62 0.60
C THR A 78 6.44 -13.33 0.39
N LEU A 79 7.72 -13.44 -0.01
CA LEU A 79 8.54 -12.28 -0.37
C LEU A 79 8.00 -11.57 -1.62
N ALA A 80 7.63 -12.34 -2.66
CA ALA A 80 7.01 -11.78 -3.87
C ALA A 80 5.67 -11.09 -3.56
N LEU A 81 4.82 -11.69 -2.69
CA LEU A 81 3.60 -11.06 -2.20
C LEU A 81 3.89 -9.74 -1.50
N THR A 82 4.91 -9.69 -0.64
CA THR A 82 5.30 -8.47 0.07
C THR A 82 5.77 -7.39 -0.91
N ALA A 83 6.55 -7.75 -1.92
CA ALA A 83 6.98 -6.83 -2.98
C ALA A 83 5.78 -6.29 -3.78
N CYS A 84 4.89 -7.16 -4.26
CA CYS A 84 3.68 -6.78 -4.98
C CYS A 84 2.79 -5.85 -4.15
N LYS A 85 2.56 -6.21 -2.87
CA LYS A 85 1.81 -5.38 -1.92
C LYS A 85 2.39 -3.98 -1.83
N VAL A 86 3.69 -3.85 -1.54
CA VAL A 86 4.33 -2.54 -1.33
C VAL A 86 4.29 -1.69 -2.60
N LEU A 87 4.56 -2.28 -3.76
CA LEU A 87 4.52 -1.60 -5.06
C LEU A 87 3.10 -1.12 -5.39
N VAL A 88 2.10 -2.01 -5.33
CA VAL A 88 0.72 -1.65 -5.68
C VAL A 88 0.13 -0.64 -4.69
N GLN A 89 0.42 -0.77 -3.40
CA GLN A 89 0.02 0.23 -2.40
C GLN A 89 0.64 1.60 -2.68
N ALA A 90 1.91 1.65 -3.09
CA ALA A 90 2.59 2.90 -3.42
C ALA A 90 2.02 3.54 -4.69
N LEU A 91 1.66 2.72 -5.71
CA LEU A 91 1.01 3.18 -6.93
C LEU A 91 -0.37 3.76 -6.64
N VAL A 92 -1.23 3.03 -5.93
CA VAL A 92 -2.60 3.46 -5.61
C VAL A 92 -2.62 4.63 -4.63
N GLY A 93 -1.74 4.59 -3.62
CA GLY A 93 -1.62 5.66 -2.62
C GLY A 93 -0.94 6.92 -3.15
N GLY A 94 -0.29 6.84 -4.32
CA GLY A 94 0.48 7.95 -4.87
C GLY A 94 1.68 8.33 -4.01
N THR A 95 2.36 7.35 -3.41
CA THR A 95 3.48 7.60 -2.48
C THR A 95 4.82 7.06 -2.99
N MET A 96 4.88 6.59 -4.24
CA MET A 96 6.03 5.89 -4.80
C MET A 96 7.33 6.73 -4.78
N PHE A 97 7.21 8.03 -4.98
CA PHE A 97 8.34 8.95 -4.99
C PHE A 97 8.44 9.78 -3.68
N SER A 98 8.08 9.18 -2.55
CA SER A 98 8.15 9.84 -1.24
C SER A 98 8.86 8.98 -0.20
N TYR A 99 9.36 9.61 0.87
CA TYR A 99 9.93 8.87 1.99
C TYR A 99 8.97 7.83 2.58
N ILE A 100 7.66 8.03 2.46
CA ILE A 100 6.64 7.08 2.92
C ILE A 100 6.79 5.72 2.20
N PHE A 101 7.22 5.71 0.94
CA PHE A 101 7.52 4.48 0.22
C PHE A 101 8.73 3.75 0.83
N VAL A 102 9.81 4.47 1.17
CA VAL A 102 11.00 3.89 1.81
C VAL A 102 10.63 3.25 3.16
N PHE A 103 9.84 3.93 3.99
CA PHE A 103 9.31 3.38 5.24
C PHE A 103 8.47 2.12 5.01
N SER A 104 7.66 2.14 3.95
CA SER A 104 6.81 1.00 3.57
C SER A 104 7.63 -0.22 3.15
N VAL A 105 8.65 -0.01 2.33
CA VAL A 105 9.59 -1.07 1.89
C VAL A 105 10.32 -1.63 3.10
N ALA A 106 11.02 -0.78 3.85
CA ALA A 106 11.83 -1.20 4.99
C ALA A 106 10.99 -1.97 6.03
N GLY A 107 9.86 -1.39 6.45
CA GLY A 107 8.99 -2.01 7.44
C GLY A 107 8.36 -3.32 6.97
N SER A 108 7.82 -3.36 5.74
CA SER A 108 7.17 -4.57 5.23
C SER A 108 8.14 -5.73 5.01
N PHE A 109 9.32 -5.45 4.47
CA PHE A 109 10.34 -6.50 4.29
C PHE A 109 10.94 -6.95 5.62
N ALA A 110 11.21 -6.04 6.56
CA ALA A 110 11.68 -6.41 7.89
C ALA A 110 10.67 -7.31 8.62
N SER A 111 9.37 -6.94 8.56
CA SER A 111 8.29 -7.75 9.09
C SER A 111 8.22 -9.14 8.44
N CYS A 112 8.24 -9.18 7.11
CA CYS A 112 8.17 -10.43 6.35
C CYS A 112 9.37 -11.36 6.69
N LEU A 113 10.58 -10.81 6.72
CA LEU A 113 11.79 -11.57 7.04
C LEU A 113 11.76 -12.09 8.48
N ALA A 114 11.33 -11.27 9.45
CA ALA A 114 11.21 -11.69 10.85
C ALA A 114 10.21 -12.84 11.00
N VAL A 115 9.04 -12.73 10.36
CA VAL A 115 8.01 -13.78 10.38
C VAL A 115 8.49 -15.06 9.72
N LEU A 116 9.13 -14.97 8.54
CA LEU A 116 9.69 -16.13 7.83
C LEU A 116 10.81 -16.80 8.63
N LEU A 117 11.69 -16.01 9.23
CA LEU A 117 12.80 -16.53 10.06
C LEU A 117 12.23 -17.27 11.27
N LEU A 118 11.33 -16.64 12.00
CA LEU A 118 10.72 -17.23 13.19
C LEU A 118 9.93 -18.50 12.84
N TYR A 119 9.16 -18.48 11.74
CA TYR A 119 8.45 -19.65 11.24
C TYR A 119 9.41 -20.78 10.83
N ARG A 120 10.57 -20.44 10.27
CA ARG A 120 11.57 -21.43 9.86
C ARG A 120 12.29 -22.07 11.05
N LEU A 121 12.55 -21.28 12.11
CA LEU A 121 13.22 -21.74 13.32
C LEU A 121 12.32 -22.60 14.21
N CYS A 122 11.08 -22.17 14.42
CA CYS A 122 10.19 -22.74 15.42
C CYS A 122 8.91 -23.37 14.82
N GLY A 123 8.58 -23.09 13.54
CA GLY A 123 7.34 -23.55 12.91
C GLY A 123 7.29 -25.04 12.61
N LYS A 124 8.45 -25.69 12.47
CA LYS A 124 8.51 -27.15 12.22
C LYS A 124 8.05 -27.99 13.42
N SER A 125 8.14 -27.47 14.63
CA SER A 125 7.68 -28.14 15.85
C SER A 125 6.20 -27.88 16.18
N GLY A 126 5.45 -27.19 15.31
CA GLY A 126 4.03 -26.89 15.54
C GLY A 126 3.76 -25.86 16.65
N SER A 127 4.80 -25.37 17.33
CA SER A 127 4.70 -24.59 18.57
C SER A 127 4.39 -23.10 18.38
N ILE A 128 4.38 -22.57 17.12
CA ILE A 128 4.17 -21.16 16.89
C ILE A 128 2.74 -20.85 16.43
N SER A 129 2.06 -20.02 17.23
CA SER A 129 0.77 -19.42 16.89
C SER A 129 0.93 -18.23 15.96
N PHE A 130 -0.15 -17.86 15.25
CA PHE A 130 -0.20 -16.61 14.50
C PHE A 130 0.01 -15.36 15.36
N ILE A 131 -0.28 -15.46 16.68
CA ILE A 131 -0.07 -14.36 17.64
C ILE A 131 1.43 -14.06 17.77
N GLY A 132 2.26 -15.09 18.02
CA GLY A 132 3.71 -14.90 18.12
C GLY A 132 4.34 -14.39 16.82
N LEU A 133 3.92 -14.92 15.67
CA LEU A 133 4.38 -14.46 14.36
C LEU A 133 3.99 -12.99 14.10
N SER A 134 2.76 -12.60 14.47
CA SER A 134 2.26 -11.24 14.28
C SER A 134 3.00 -10.24 15.16
N LEU A 135 3.25 -10.57 16.43
CA LEU A 135 4.01 -9.72 17.35
C LEU A 135 5.45 -9.51 16.86
N ALA A 136 6.13 -10.58 16.46
CA ALA A 136 7.49 -10.48 15.91
C ALA A 136 7.52 -9.64 14.64
N GLY A 137 6.57 -9.85 13.72
CA GLY A 137 6.44 -9.07 12.50
C GLY A 137 6.16 -7.59 12.77
N SER A 138 5.29 -7.28 13.73
CA SER A 138 4.95 -5.91 14.12
C SER A 138 6.15 -5.19 14.75
N LEU A 139 6.86 -5.84 15.65
CA LEU A 139 8.07 -5.28 16.25
C LEU A 139 9.16 -5.00 15.21
N ALA A 140 9.42 -5.96 14.32
CA ALA A 140 10.40 -5.79 13.24
C ALA A 140 10.01 -4.66 12.28
N ASN A 141 8.72 -4.55 11.93
CA ASN A 141 8.19 -3.45 11.11
C ASN A 141 8.46 -2.10 11.77
N ASN A 142 8.10 -1.96 13.05
CA ASN A 142 8.24 -0.70 13.77
C ASN A 142 9.71 -0.35 14.04
N ALA A 143 10.56 -1.33 14.33
CA ALA A 143 12.00 -1.12 14.49
C ALA A 143 12.61 -0.59 13.18
N ALA A 144 12.28 -1.18 12.03
CA ALA A 144 12.74 -0.70 10.73
C ALA A 144 12.22 0.72 10.42
N GLN A 145 10.96 1.01 10.75
CA GLN A 145 10.39 2.36 10.57
C GLN A 145 11.06 3.38 11.49
N LEU A 146 11.35 3.04 12.76
CA LEU A 146 12.09 3.91 13.68
C LEU A 146 13.51 4.17 13.19
N PHE A 147 14.18 3.15 12.66
CA PHE A 147 15.50 3.32 12.06
C PHE A 147 15.47 4.29 10.88
N CYS A 148 14.52 4.13 9.94
CA CYS A 148 14.32 5.06 8.84
C CYS A 148 13.95 6.47 9.34
N ALA A 149 13.09 6.58 10.36
CA ALA A 149 12.69 7.85 10.95
C ALA A 149 13.89 8.59 11.58
N ARG A 150 14.79 7.85 12.23
CA ARG A 150 16.02 8.40 12.78
C ARG A 150 16.95 8.94 11.70
N LEU A 151 17.11 8.19 10.61
CA LEU A 151 18.01 8.59 9.52
C LEU A 151 17.45 9.75 8.68
N MET A 152 16.16 9.74 8.39
CA MET A 152 15.59 10.61 7.35
C MET A 152 14.83 11.82 7.91
N LEU A 153 14.20 11.70 9.08
CA LEU A 153 13.25 12.70 9.55
C LEU A 153 13.62 13.35 10.89
N PHE A 154 13.84 12.56 11.92
CA PHE A 154 13.83 13.06 13.29
C PHE A 154 15.20 13.02 13.99
N GLY A 155 16.18 12.30 13.45
CA GLY A 155 17.49 12.15 14.12
C GLY A 155 17.34 11.65 15.55
N GLY A 156 17.91 12.37 16.51
CA GLY A 156 17.83 12.04 17.93
C GLY A 156 16.42 12.12 18.54
N ASN A 157 15.50 12.86 17.92
CA ASN A 157 14.12 13.05 18.40
C ASN A 157 13.27 11.78 18.25
N THR A 158 13.77 10.80 17.52
CA THR A 158 13.10 9.48 17.34
C THR A 158 12.80 8.82 18.69
N ARG A 159 13.58 9.10 19.73
CA ARG A 159 13.35 8.58 21.09
C ARG A 159 11.96 8.91 21.65
N TYR A 160 11.39 10.07 21.30
CA TYR A 160 10.05 10.49 21.76
C TYR A 160 8.93 9.80 20.99
N ILE A 161 9.21 9.35 19.76
CA ILE A 161 8.25 8.66 18.89
C ILE A 161 8.26 7.15 19.15
N ALA A 162 9.40 6.63 19.58
CA ALA A 162 9.62 5.19 19.76
C ALA A 162 8.58 4.52 20.69
N PRO A 163 8.28 5.02 21.91
CA PRO A 163 7.33 4.37 22.79
C PRO A 163 5.91 4.36 22.20
N LEU A 164 5.49 5.42 21.53
CA LEU A 164 4.20 5.47 20.84
C LEU A 164 4.12 4.44 19.72
N LEU A 165 5.13 4.39 18.85
CA LEU A 165 5.12 3.51 17.68
C LEU A 165 5.22 2.03 18.09
N LEU A 166 6.06 1.72 19.06
CA LEU A 166 6.21 0.37 19.60
C LEU A 166 4.97 -0.08 20.38
N GLY A 167 4.41 0.79 21.23
CA GLY A 167 3.21 0.49 22.01
C GLY A 167 2.00 0.22 21.13
N VAL A 168 1.71 1.11 20.17
CA VAL A 168 0.64 0.89 19.19
C VAL A 168 0.91 -0.37 18.36
N GLY A 169 2.16 -0.60 17.97
CA GLY A 169 2.54 -1.79 17.20
C GLY A 169 2.35 -3.10 17.98
N LEU A 170 2.64 -3.12 19.28
CA LEU A 170 2.37 -4.29 20.13
C LEU A 170 0.88 -4.58 20.21
N VAL A 171 0.06 -3.56 20.51
CA VAL A 171 -1.39 -3.71 20.60
C VAL A 171 -1.99 -4.18 19.28
N THR A 172 -1.64 -3.52 18.18
CA THR A 172 -2.16 -3.91 16.85
C THR A 172 -1.62 -5.26 16.40
N GLY A 173 -0.36 -5.59 16.69
CA GLY A 173 0.23 -6.90 16.41
C GLY A 173 -0.47 -8.03 17.18
N LEU A 174 -0.82 -7.80 18.44
CA LEU A 174 -1.60 -8.76 19.23
C LEU A 174 -3.00 -8.94 18.65
N LEU A 175 -3.72 -7.86 18.39
CA LEU A 175 -5.08 -7.92 17.82
C LEU A 175 -5.10 -8.63 16.47
N LEU A 176 -4.16 -8.31 15.58
CA LEU A 176 -4.02 -8.97 14.28
C LEU A 176 -3.65 -10.45 14.40
N GLY A 177 -2.78 -10.78 15.36
CA GLY A 177 -2.41 -12.17 15.63
C GLY A 177 -3.57 -13.01 16.14
N VAL A 178 -4.36 -12.47 17.07
CA VAL A 178 -5.60 -13.12 17.55
C VAL A 178 -6.59 -13.28 16.41
N PHE A 179 -6.83 -12.22 15.63
CA PHE A 179 -7.72 -12.27 14.47
C PHE A 179 -7.24 -13.32 13.44
N ALA A 180 -5.95 -13.32 13.10
CA ALA A 180 -5.38 -14.29 12.17
C ALA A 180 -5.55 -15.74 12.66
N ASN A 181 -5.38 -15.97 13.96
CA ASN A 181 -5.55 -17.27 14.56
C ASN A 181 -7.02 -17.73 14.49
N LEU A 182 -7.96 -16.88 14.89
CA LEU A 182 -9.40 -17.16 14.81
C LEU A 182 -9.85 -17.38 13.35
N PHE A 183 -9.40 -16.54 12.43
CA PHE A 183 -9.71 -16.65 11.02
C PHE A 183 -9.18 -17.94 10.41
N ALA A 184 -7.94 -18.31 10.71
CA ALA A 184 -7.33 -19.52 10.17
C ALA A 184 -8.02 -20.83 10.65
N HIS A 185 -8.62 -20.80 11.84
CA HIS A 185 -9.38 -21.95 12.36
C HIS A 185 -10.83 -21.99 11.87
N ALA A 186 -11.47 -20.85 11.64
CA ALA A 186 -12.88 -20.76 11.31
C ALA A 186 -13.17 -20.65 9.81
N SER A 187 -12.19 -20.25 8.99
CA SER A 187 -12.37 -19.97 7.55
C SER A 187 -12.21 -21.23 6.71
N ARG A 188 -13.25 -21.59 5.97
CA ARG A 188 -13.22 -22.65 4.95
C ARG A 188 -12.37 -22.25 3.78
N TRP A 189 -12.49 -20.98 3.34
CA TRP A 189 -11.65 -20.44 2.28
C TRP A 189 -10.16 -20.61 2.60
N TYR A 190 -9.74 -20.27 3.82
CA TYR A 190 -8.34 -20.42 4.21
C TYR A 190 -7.90 -21.89 4.26
N ALA A 191 -8.78 -22.81 4.69
CA ALA A 191 -8.48 -24.24 4.70
C ALA A 191 -8.22 -24.76 3.27
N GLU A 192 -9.08 -24.40 2.31
CA GLU A 192 -9.01 -24.79 0.91
C GLU A 192 -7.97 -24.02 0.10
N PHE A 193 -7.56 -22.85 0.58
CA PHE A 193 -6.58 -22.01 -0.10
C PHE A 193 -5.25 -22.73 -0.26
N GLY A 194 -4.86 -22.99 -1.49
CA GLY A 194 -3.64 -23.69 -1.83
C GLY A 194 -3.84 -25.18 -2.20
N SER A 195 -5.00 -25.82 -1.92
CA SER A 195 -5.23 -27.25 -2.17
C SER A 195 -5.78 -27.57 -3.57
N GLY A 196 -6.39 -26.61 -4.28
CA GLY A 196 -6.98 -26.80 -5.61
C GLY A 196 -5.99 -27.20 -6.70
N GLU A 197 -6.45 -27.78 -7.80
CA GLU A 197 -5.65 -28.15 -8.98
C GLU A 197 -5.03 -26.92 -9.66
N THR A 198 -3.97 -27.15 -10.44
CA THR A 198 -3.27 -26.10 -11.19
C THR A 198 -4.14 -25.64 -12.36
N GLN A 199 -5.04 -24.71 -12.14
CA GLN A 199 -5.76 -24.05 -13.22
C GLN A 199 -4.89 -22.94 -13.81
N LEU A 200 -4.89 -22.88 -15.14
CA LEU A 200 -4.22 -21.83 -15.89
C LEU A 200 -5.22 -20.68 -16.04
N PHE A 201 -4.90 -19.55 -15.43
CA PHE A 201 -5.75 -18.37 -15.49
C PHE A 201 -5.37 -17.49 -16.68
N SER A 202 -6.37 -17.07 -17.43
CA SER A 202 -6.21 -16.13 -18.53
C SER A 202 -6.33 -14.70 -17.98
N VAL A 203 -5.23 -13.95 -18.04
CA VAL A 203 -5.21 -12.53 -17.66
C VAL A 203 -5.13 -11.70 -18.93
N ALA A 204 -6.07 -10.78 -19.12
CA ALA A 204 -6.00 -9.82 -20.21
C ALA A 204 -4.75 -8.96 -20.04
N GLU A 205 -3.86 -8.98 -21.04
CA GLU A 205 -2.70 -8.10 -21.05
C GLU A 205 -3.19 -6.66 -21.22
N PRO A 206 -2.82 -5.74 -20.32
CA PRO A 206 -3.22 -4.35 -20.49
C PRO A 206 -2.69 -3.84 -21.81
N ALA A 207 -3.57 -3.26 -22.61
CA ALA A 207 -3.20 -2.67 -23.89
C ALA A 207 -2.00 -1.74 -23.70
N ALA A 208 -0.96 -1.91 -24.53
CA ALA A 208 0.24 -1.09 -24.46
C ALA A 208 -0.12 0.37 -24.79
N VAL A 209 -0.44 1.14 -23.77
CA VAL A 209 -0.75 2.56 -23.90
C VAL A 209 0.57 3.30 -24.08
N ARG A 210 0.79 3.86 -25.28
CA ARG A 210 1.95 4.71 -25.53
C ARG A 210 1.91 5.92 -24.60
N PRO A 211 3.02 6.24 -23.93
CA PRO A 211 3.07 7.40 -23.04
C PRO A 211 2.73 8.67 -23.83
N SER A 212 1.73 9.41 -23.37
CA SER A 212 1.37 10.70 -23.96
C SER A 212 2.51 11.71 -23.72
N ALA A 213 2.79 12.58 -24.68
CA ALA A 213 3.78 13.65 -24.53
C ALA A 213 3.53 14.50 -23.25
N LYS A 214 2.25 14.73 -22.92
CA LYS A 214 1.85 15.40 -21.65
C LYS A 214 2.24 14.59 -20.41
N GLY A 215 2.21 13.27 -20.48
CA GLY A 215 2.63 12.38 -19.37
C GLY A 215 4.13 12.41 -19.17
N ILE A 216 4.91 12.40 -20.26
CA ILE A 216 6.38 12.51 -20.20
C ILE A 216 6.81 13.87 -19.62
N CYS A 217 6.20 14.99 -20.07
CA CYS A 217 6.49 16.32 -19.57
C CYS A 217 6.22 16.41 -18.04
N ARG A 218 5.12 15.83 -17.55
CA ARG A 218 4.83 15.78 -16.12
C ARG A 218 5.82 14.92 -15.33
N ALA A 219 6.24 13.80 -15.87
CA ALA A 219 7.24 12.98 -15.23
C ALA A 219 8.57 13.70 -15.09
N ILE A 220 9.01 14.43 -16.13
CA ILE A 220 10.21 15.28 -16.09
C ILE A 220 10.05 16.40 -15.06
N LEU A 221 8.91 17.12 -15.09
CA LEU A 221 8.63 18.19 -14.12
C LEU A 221 8.65 17.67 -12.68
N ALA A 222 8.09 16.49 -12.44
CA ALA A 222 8.08 15.87 -11.12
C ALA A 222 9.48 15.42 -10.67
N LEU A 223 10.31 14.90 -11.58
CA LEU A 223 11.71 14.56 -11.27
C LEU A 223 12.53 15.80 -10.94
N LEU A 224 12.35 16.89 -11.69
CA LEU A 224 12.99 18.18 -11.39
C LEU A 224 12.53 18.73 -10.04
N ALA A 225 11.22 18.69 -9.77
CA ALA A 225 10.67 19.12 -8.50
C ALA A 225 11.20 18.27 -7.34
N LEU A 226 11.30 16.95 -7.52
CA LEU A 226 11.86 16.04 -6.52
C LEU A 226 13.34 16.36 -6.23
N ALA A 227 14.14 16.58 -7.27
CA ALA A 227 15.52 17.01 -7.12
C ALA A 227 15.62 18.36 -6.38
N LEU A 228 14.77 19.33 -6.76
CA LEU A 228 14.71 20.62 -6.08
C LEU A 228 14.34 20.48 -4.60
N ILE A 229 13.35 19.66 -4.24
CA ILE A 229 12.95 19.42 -2.84
C ILE A 229 14.12 18.83 -2.04
N LEU A 230 14.87 17.88 -2.62
CA LEU A 230 15.98 17.22 -1.94
C LEU A 230 17.19 18.13 -1.74
N LEU A 231 17.43 19.04 -2.67
CA LEU A 231 18.56 19.99 -2.64
C LEU A 231 18.23 21.29 -1.89
N ALA A 232 16.95 21.65 -1.79
CA ALA A 232 16.51 22.89 -1.18
C ALA A 232 16.69 22.86 0.35
N ARG A 233 17.55 23.73 0.85
CA ARG A 233 17.71 24.00 2.29
C ARG A 233 16.73 25.04 2.81
N ASN A 234 16.15 25.84 1.91
CA ASN A 234 15.23 26.91 2.25
C ASN A 234 13.78 26.37 2.32
N PRO A 235 13.08 26.49 3.47
CA PRO A 235 11.72 26.00 3.64
C PRO A 235 10.73 26.66 2.66
N TYR A 236 10.94 27.92 2.29
CA TYR A 236 10.04 28.63 1.37
C TYR A 236 10.00 28.00 -0.03
N ILE A 237 11.13 27.50 -0.53
CA ILE A 237 11.20 26.80 -1.82
C ILE A 237 10.37 25.52 -1.76
N VAL A 238 10.53 24.74 -0.67
CA VAL A 238 9.81 23.47 -0.48
C VAL A 238 8.30 23.71 -0.41
N TRP A 239 7.86 24.72 0.34
CA TRP A 239 6.45 25.08 0.43
C TRP A 239 5.90 25.66 -0.88
N GLY A 240 6.70 26.39 -1.65
CA GLY A 240 6.36 26.85 -2.99
C GLY A 240 6.10 25.70 -3.94
N VAL A 241 6.98 24.68 -3.94
CA VAL A 241 6.76 23.45 -4.72
C VAL A 241 5.51 22.69 -4.24
N ALA A 242 5.29 22.59 -2.92
CA ALA A 242 4.10 21.97 -2.37
C ALA A 242 2.82 22.69 -2.83
N ALA A 243 2.80 24.03 -2.75
CA ALA A 243 1.68 24.84 -3.20
C ALA A 243 1.42 24.70 -4.71
N PHE A 244 2.47 24.70 -5.53
CA PHE A 244 2.36 24.49 -6.97
C PHE A 244 1.70 23.13 -7.30
N PHE A 245 2.20 22.03 -6.73
CA PHE A 245 1.65 20.69 -6.96
C PHE A 245 0.31 20.45 -6.24
N PHE A 246 -0.07 21.31 -5.32
CA PHE A 246 -1.41 21.31 -4.73
C PHE A 246 -2.43 21.97 -5.67
N VAL A 247 -2.07 23.10 -6.28
CA VAL A 247 -2.94 23.87 -7.19
C VAL A 247 -3.04 23.23 -8.58
N LEU A 248 -1.96 22.62 -9.06
CA LEU A 248 -1.88 22.03 -10.41
C LEU A 248 -3.04 21.09 -10.76
N PRO A 249 -3.45 20.12 -9.91
CA PRO A 249 -4.59 19.25 -10.23
C PRO A 249 -5.93 19.99 -10.26
N ILE A 250 -6.07 21.09 -9.49
CA ILE A 250 -7.26 21.93 -9.48
C ILE A 250 -7.34 22.72 -10.79
N ALA A 251 -6.22 23.36 -11.20
CA ALA A 251 -6.12 24.12 -12.44
C ALA A 251 -6.34 23.26 -13.70
N LEU A 252 -5.96 21.99 -13.64
CA LEU A 252 -6.14 21.03 -14.73
C LEU A 252 -7.47 20.23 -14.66
N HIS A 253 -8.39 20.63 -13.77
CA HIS A 253 -9.68 19.96 -13.57
C HIS A 253 -9.58 18.44 -13.29
N GLU A 254 -8.48 18.01 -12.68
CA GLU A 254 -8.22 16.60 -12.36
C GLU A 254 -8.75 16.16 -10.99
N GLY A 255 -9.47 17.04 -10.32
CA GLY A 255 -10.07 16.81 -9.01
C GLY A 255 -9.30 17.46 -7.85
N ARG A 256 -9.95 17.58 -6.71
CA ARG A 256 -9.41 18.27 -5.53
C ARG A 256 -8.44 17.38 -4.76
N PRO A 257 -7.27 17.89 -4.35
CA PRO A 257 -6.38 17.16 -3.46
C PRO A 257 -7.03 16.98 -2.08
N ARG A 258 -6.75 15.87 -1.44
CA ARG A 258 -7.23 15.61 -0.06
C ARG A 258 -6.39 16.42 0.92
N ILE A 259 -7.00 17.41 1.57
CA ILE A 259 -6.34 18.34 2.51
C ILE A 259 -6.01 17.64 3.83
N VAL A 260 -6.93 16.82 4.35
CA VAL A 260 -6.80 16.19 5.68
C VAL A 260 -5.50 15.40 5.86
N PRO A 261 -5.08 14.50 4.94
CA PRO A 261 -3.80 13.81 5.11
C PRO A 261 -2.59 14.75 5.10
N ALA A 262 -2.62 15.79 4.28
CA ALA A 262 -1.53 16.77 4.25
C ALA A 262 -1.43 17.54 5.57
N LEU A 263 -2.57 17.95 6.13
CA LEU A 263 -2.64 18.64 7.42
C LEU A 263 -2.14 17.72 8.55
N CYS A 264 -2.53 16.45 8.58
CA CYS A 264 -2.04 15.48 9.55
C CYS A 264 -0.51 15.31 9.48
N ILE A 265 0.08 15.30 8.26
CA ILE A 265 1.53 15.24 8.09
C ILE A 265 2.19 16.48 8.69
N VAL A 266 1.68 17.66 8.36
CA VAL A 266 2.27 18.92 8.82
C VAL A 266 2.18 19.03 10.35
N LEU A 267 1.01 18.82 10.91
CA LEU A 267 0.80 18.91 12.36
C LEU A 267 1.60 17.85 13.12
N GLY A 268 1.54 16.59 12.70
CA GLY A 268 2.22 15.48 13.37
C GLY A 268 3.74 15.65 13.36
N VAL A 269 4.34 15.92 12.18
CA VAL A 269 5.79 16.06 12.07
C VAL A 269 6.30 17.30 12.80
N THR A 270 5.59 18.43 12.70
CA THR A 270 5.96 19.65 13.42
C THR A 270 5.84 19.47 14.93
N PHE A 271 4.75 18.85 15.41
CA PHE A 271 4.58 18.56 16.84
C PHE A 271 5.74 17.73 17.40
N PHE A 272 6.10 16.62 16.77
CA PHE A 272 7.22 15.81 17.23
C PHE A 272 8.59 16.51 17.10
N SER A 273 8.75 17.44 16.17
CA SER A 273 9.95 18.27 16.10
C SER A 273 10.05 19.25 17.26
N LEU A 274 8.93 19.79 17.76
CA LEU A 274 8.88 20.70 18.91
C LEU A 274 9.26 20.06 20.24
N LEU A 275 9.21 18.72 20.35
CA LEU A 275 9.63 18.00 21.58
C LEU A 275 11.13 18.10 21.87
N SER A 276 11.94 18.56 20.91
CA SER A 276 13.37 18.86 21.14
C SER A 276 13.63 20.33 20.88
N PRO A 277 13.49 21.19 21.89
CA PRO A 277 13.68 22.61 21.76
C PRO A 277 15.16 22.93 21.50
N PHE A 278 15.42 23.73 20.43
CA PHE A 278 16.73 24.32 20.13
C PHE A 278 16.57 25.69 19.48
N GLY A 279 17.51 26.59 19.72
CA GLY A 279 17.45 27.94 19.22
C GLY A 279 16.69 28.91 20.16
N LYS A 280 16.27 30.08 19.67
CA LYS A 280 15.57 31.08 20.46
C LYS A 280 14.20 30.60 20.90
N VAL A 281 13.87 30.82 22.16
CA VAL A 281 12.54 30.52 22.73
C VAL A 281 11.55 31.55 22.23
N LEU A 282 10.49 31.10 21.58
CA LEU A 282 9.38 31.95 21.12
C LEU A 282 8.26 32.04 22.16
N PHE A 283 7.93 30.89 22.75
CA PHE A 283 6.84 30.79 23.72
C PHE A 283 7.09 29.64 24.70
N ARG A 284 6.70 29.84 25.97
CA ARG A 284 6.82 28.83 27.01
C ARG A 284 5.45 28.60 27.65
N ALA A 285 4.97 27.35 27.60
CA ALA A 285 3.74 26.93 28.25
C ALA A 285 4.07 25.80 29.25
N GLY A 286 4.35 26.16 30.50
CA GLY A 286 4.78 25.20 31.54
C GLY A 286 6.07 24.48 31.12
N SER A 287 5.99 23.15 31.06
CA SER A 287 7.11 22.30 30.62
C SER A 287 7.31 22.23 29.09
N PHE A 288 6.40 22.77 28.31
CA PHE A 288 6.46 22.77 26.86
C PHE A 288 7.05 24.09 26.34
N VAL A 289 8.20 24.00 25.65
CA VAL A 289 8.94 25.16 25.16
C VAL A 289 8.92 25.12 23.64
N VAL A 290 8.29 26.11 23.01
CA VAL A 290 8.33 26.32 21.56
C VAL A 290 9.52 27.19 21.21
N THR A 291 10.44 26.64 20.40
CA THR A 291 11.63 27.36 19.93
C THR A 291 11.57 27.56 18.42
N GLN A 292 12.18 28.64 17.96
CA GLN A 292 12.24 29.01 16.54
C GLN A 292 12.89 27.90 15.71
N GLY A 293 14.04 27.38 16.14
CA GLY A 293 14.76 26.36 15.39
C GLY A 293 14.00 25.04 15.26
N ALA A 294 13.33 24.60 16.35
CA ALA A 294 12.50 23.41 16.31
C ALA A 294 11.27 23.58 15.41
N LEU A 295 10.64 24.76 15.41
CA LEU A 295 9.50 25.08 14.54
C LEU A 295 9.91 25.12 13.07
N GLU A 296 10.98 25.82 12.72
CA GLU A 296 11.50 25.90 11.36
C GLU A 296 11.91 24.53 10.83
N SER A 297 12.61 23.72 11.63
CA SER A 297 12.98 22.36 11.28
C SER A 297 11.75 21.47 11.09
N GLY A 298 10.75 21.59 11.95
CA GLY A 298 9.48 20.87 11.84
C GLY A 298 8.71 21.22 10.57
N LEU A 299 8.58 22.51 10.28
CA LEU A 299 7.94 23.01 9.07
C LEU A 299 8.70 22.60 7.80
N HIS A 300 10.04 22.66 7.82
CA HIS A 300 10.83 22.21 6.66
C HIS A 300 10.63 20.70 6.39
N ARG A 301 10.75 19.86 7.41
CA ARG A 301 10.59 18.39 7.27
C ARG A 301 9.17 18.00 6.84
N SER A 302 8.16 18.62 7.44
CA SER A 302 6.76 18.38 7.06
C SER A 302 6.45 18.89 5.65
N GLY A 303 7.05 20.02 5.25
CA GLY A 303 6.99 20.56 3.89
C GLY A 303 7.57 19.59 2.87
N VAL A 304 8.78 19.06 3.12
CA VAL A 304 9.43 18.04 2.27
C VAL A 304 8.53 16.82 2.08
N LEU A 305 8.00 16.26 3.17
CA LEU A 305 7.09 15.10 3.08
C LEU A 305 5.82 15.41 2.28
N THR A 306 5.20 16.56 2.55
CA THR A 306 3.98 16.99 1.87
C THR A 306 4.23 17.22 0.40
N ALA A 307 5.30 17.94 0.05
CA ALA A 307 5.68 18.21 -1.33
C ALA A 307 5.96 16.92 -2.10
N MET A 308 6.74 15.98 -1.54
CA MET A 308 7.01 14.69 -2.16
C MET A 308 5.75 13.87 -2.43
N VAL A 309 4.80 13.85 -1.49
CA VAL A 309 3.51 13.16 -1.68
C VAL A 309 2.69 13.81 -2.79
N LEU A 310 2.63 15.13 -2.84
CA LEU A 310 1.89 15.87 -3.88
C LEU A 310 2.52 15.67 -5.27
N VAL A 311 3.84 15.77 -5.37
CA VAL A 311 4.60 15.48 -6.61
C VAL A 311 4.33 14.05 -7.07
N SER A 312 4.48 13.06 -6.18
CA SER A 312 4.26 11.65 -6.49
C SER A 312 2.84 11.39 -7.00
N ARG A 313 1.83 11.96 -6.36
CA ARG A 313 0.43 11.86 -6.79
C ARG A 313 0.17 12.48 -8.15
N SER A 314 0.84 13.56 -8.50
CA SER A 314 0.66 14.23 -9.80
C SER A 314 1.12 13.36 -10.97
N VAL A 315 2.16 12.54 -10.77
CA VAL A 315 2.66 11.57 -11.76
C VAL A 315 1.73 10.38 -11.90
N LEU A 316 1.25 9.84 -10.76
CA LEU A 316 0.54 8.57 -10.72
C LEU A 316 -0.95 8.68 -11.08
N ARG A 317 -1.56 9.86 -10.99
CA ARG A 317 -2.99 10.08 -11.28
C ARG A 317 -3.46 9.67 -12.67
N ARG A 318 -2.59 9.71 -13.68
CA ARG A 318 -2.92 9.35 -15.07
C ARG A 318 -2.50 7.94 -15.47
N GLY A 319 -2.28 7.06 -14.50
CA GLY A 319 -1.94 5.66 -14.74
C GLY A 319 -0.49 5.51 -15.22
N LEU A 320 0.39 5.18 -14.31
CA LEU A 320 1.68 4.64 -14.67
C LEU A 320 1.42 3.23 -15.21
N HIS A 321 1.29 3.12 -16.55
CA HIS A 321 1.21 1.81 -17.19
C HIS A 321 2.60 1.17 -17.11
N LEU A 322 2.75 0.23 -16.21
CA LEU A 322 3.96 -0.59 -16.14
C LEU A 322 3.98 -1.53 -17.37
N PRO A 323 5.01 -1.49 -18.20
CA PRO A 323 5.09 -2.38 -19.36
C PRO A 323 5.37 -3.84 -18.94
N GLY A 324 4.95 -4.79 -19.78
CA GLY A 324 5.28 -6.20 -19.65
C GLY A 324 4.61 -6.91 -18.48
N ARG A 325 5.25 -7.97 -17.98
CA ARG A 325 4.72 -8.86 -16.92
C ARG A 325 4.37 -8.14 -15.63
N ALA A 326 5.12 -7.13 -15.24
CA ALA A 326 4.84 -6.34 -14.05
C ALA A 326 3.54 -5.53 -14.17
N GLY A 327 3.28 -4.98 -15.35
CA GLY A 327 2.02 -4.28 -15.65
C GLY A 327 0.82 -5.22 -15.64
N ALA A 328 0.95 -6.40 -16.24
CA ALA A 328 -0.10 -7.41 -16.22
C ALA A 328 -0.43 -7.88 -14.79
N LEU A 329 0.58 -8.12 -13.94
CA LEU A 329 0.36 -8.46 -12.55
C LEU A 329 -0.31 -7.33 -11.76
N ALA A 330 0.13 -6.08 -11.96
CA ALA A 330 -0.46 -4.93 -11.31
C ALA A 330 -1.92 -4.73 -11.74
N SER A 331 -2.25 -4.87 -13.02
CA SER A 331 -3.63 -4.77 -13.53
C SER A 331 -4.51 -5.88 -12.94
N TYR A 332 -4.00 -7.10 -12.84
CA TYR A 332 -4.73 -8.20 -12.22
C TYR A 332 -4.99 -7.96 -10.73
N ILE A 333 -4.00 -7.49 -9.98
CA ILE A 333 -4.18 -7.12 -8.55
C ILE A 333 -5.24 -6.02 -8.41
N LEU A 334 -5.24 -5.04 -9.31
CA LEU A 334 -6.23 -3.96 -9.29
C LEU A 334 -7.64 -4.43 -9.67
N SER A 335 -7.79 -5.35 -10.63
CA SER A 335 -9.09 -5.94 -10.97
C SER A 335 -9.62 -6.78 -9.80
N ALA A 336 -8.79 -7.61 -9.19
CA ALA A 336 -9.16 -8.37 -8.01
C ALA A 336 -9.55 -7.45 -6.83
N PHE A 337 -8.83 -6.35 -6.65
CA PHE A 337 -9.17 -5.32 -5.68
C PHE A 337 -10.52 -4.66 -5.97
N ALA A 338 -10.84 -4.37 -7.25
CA ALA A 338 -12.12 -3.82 -7.65
C ALA A 338 -13.28 -4.78 -7.32
N VAL A 339 -13.11 -6.09 -7.58
CA VAL A 339 -14.08 -7.13 -7.21
C VAL A 339 -14.30 -7.17 -5.69
N LEU A 340 -13.22 -7.15 -4.91
CA LEU A 340 -13.31 -7.13 -3.44
C LEU A 340 -14.01 -5.88 -2.89
N THR A 341 -13.85 -4.75 -3.57
CA THR A 341 -14.39 -3.45 -3.11
C THR A 341 -15.82 -3.19 -3.58
N SER A 342 -16.26 -3.79 -4.70
CA SER A 342 -17.62 -3.61 -5.26
C SER A 342 -18.70 -4.20 -4.37
N ALA A 343 -18.38 -5.20 -3.57
CA ALA A 343 -19.33 -5.85 -2.68
C ALA A 343 -19.50 -5.09 -1.36
N ARG A 344 -20.72 -4.70 -1.02
CA ARG A 344 -21.04 -4.13 0.30
C ARG A 344 -20.89 -5.20 1.37
N ILE A 345 -19.90 -5.05 2.23
CA ILE A 345 -19.72 -5.92 3.39
C ILE A 345 -20.72 -5.50 4.46
N SER A 346 -21.67 -6.40 4.76
CA SER A 346 -22.59 -6.20 5.89
C SER A 346 -21.86 -6.54 7.19
N PHE A 347 -21.46 -5.51 7.95
CA PHE A 347 -20.86 -5.67 9.27
C PHE A 347 -21.95 -6.07 10.28
N ARG A 348 -22.15 -7.37 10.49
CA ARG A 348 -22.94 -7.88 11.61
C ARG A 348 -21.99 -8.40 12.70
N PRO A 349 -22.04 -7.85 13.93
CA PRO A 349 -21.28 -8.40 15.06
C PRO A 349 -21.66 -9.87 15.26
N GLY A 350 -20.68 -10.76 15.43
CA GLY A 350 -20.88 -12.19 15.62
C GLY A 350 -20.85 -13.04 14.34
N ARG A 351 -21.00 -12.47 13.13
CA ARG A 351 -20.89 -13.19 11.85
C ARG A 351 -19.82 -12.62 10.91
N PHE A 352 -18.90 -11.82 11.46
CA PHE A 352 -17.91 -11.10 10.65
C PHE A 352 -16.98 -12.05 9.91
N ILE A 353 -16.46 -13.09 10.59
CA ILE A 353 -15.54 -14.06 9.99
C ILE A 353 -16.24 -14.84 8.88
N SER A 354 -17.47 -15.32 9.10
CA SER A 354 -18.22 -16.07 8.08
C SER A 354 -18.59 -15.19 6.88
N SER A 355 -18.95 -13.93 7.12
CA SER A 355 -19.24 -12.98 6.03
C SER A 355 -17.99 -12.68 5.19
N LEU A 356 -16.83 -12.53 5.84
CA LEU A 356 -15.56 -12.32 5.16
C LEU A 356 -15.16 -13.58 4.37
N ASP A 357 -15.34 -14.76 4.95
CA ASP A 357 -15.04 -16.04 4.33
C ASP A 357 -15.84 -16.27 3.04
N THR A 358 -17.16 -16.09 3.11
CA THR A 358 -18.04 -16.17 1.93
C THR A 358 -17.62 -15.18 0.83
N ARG A 359 -17.26 -13.96 1.22
CA ARG A 359 -16.83 -12.93 0.26
C ARG A 359 -15.51 -13.25 -0.42
N LEU A 360 -14.57 -13.82 0.31
CA LEU A 360 -13.29 -14.25 -0.27
C LEU A 360 -13.49 -15.40 -1.24
N GLN A 361 -14.38 -16.36 -0.92
CA GLN A 361 -14.76 -17.45 -1.83
C GLN A 361 -15.44 -16.92 -3.10
N GLU A 362 -16.46 -16.05 -2.96
CA GLU A 362 -17.15 -15.44 -4.10
C GLU A 362 -16.20 -14.65 -5.00
N ALA A 363 -15.33 -13.82 -4.41
CA ALA A 363 -14.36 -13.02 -5.16
C ALA A 363 -13.34 -13.91 -5.90
N GLN A 364 -12.86 -14.95 -5.24
CA GLN A 364 -11.96 -15.91 -5.87
C GLN A 364 -12.65 -16.62 -7.03
N HIS A 365 -13.87 -17.12 -6.85
CA HIS A 365 -14.64 -17.81 -7.88
C HIS A 365 -14.95 -16.91 -9.07
N GLN A 366 -15.33 -15.63 -8.84
CA GLN A 366 -15.54 -14.66 -9.92
C GLN A 366 -14.29 -14.43 -10.77
N LEU A 367 -13.12 -14.38 -10.13
CA LEU A 367 -11.85 -14.20 -10.82
C LEU A 367 -11.41 -15.47 -11.56
N GLU A 368 -11.72 -16.64 -11.03
CA GLU A 368 -11.46 -17.94 -11.64
C GLU A 368 -12.34 -18.18 -12.86
N CYS A 369 -13.61 -17.84 -12.80
CA CYS A 369 -14.56 -18.01 -13.90
C CYS A 369 -14.44 -16.95 -15.02
N GLY A 370 -13.54 -15.98 -14.90
CA GLY A 370 -13.33 -14.96 -15.94
C GLY A 370 -14.52 -14.02 -16.15
N SER A 371 -15.47 -13.95 -15.22
CA SER A 371 -16.67 -13.11 -15.29
C SER A 371 -16.41 -11.68 -14.79
N VAL A 372 -15.29 -11.09 -15.18
CA VAL A 372 -15.12 -9.64 -15.06
C VAL A 372 -15.58 -9.03 -16.38
N GLN A 373 -16.86 -8.62 -16.42
CA GLN A 373 -17.43 -7.81 -17.49
C GLN A 373 -16.87 -6.38 -17.44
#